data_6b85a4ac63da8738ba922301f9474d7a
#
_entry.id   6b85a4ac63da8738ba922301f9474d7a
#
_cell.length_a   1.000
_cell.length_b   1.000
_cell.length_c   1.000
_cell.angle_alpha   90.00
_cell.angle_beta   90.00
_cell.angle_gamma   90.00
#
_symmetry.space_group_name_H-M   'P 1'
#
loop_
_entity.id
_entity.type
_entity.pdbx_description
1 polymer ?
#
loop_
_entity_poly.entity_id
_entity_poly.type
_entity_poly.pdbx_seq_one_letter_code
_entity_poly.pdbx_strand_id
1 'polypeptide(L)'
;MSATHNDLHHDFAGEKVAHVLQSAPGIDSLVILAAIDPFSLSSPSRIDYLGALEKQSGWLQSLLQNAIIAVAGEQPGKSTDIFSGVDDAEREEIATTLRLSGSVAQQRIDVARILTQNLPGTTSALANGEISLGHANVIAKECAEIIRAGATDQQIREVENLALGYSEFHTPTQVASKIKALIAKIAPEEFESAVSQATERRSVDCYPQANGMAQIVALLPAADAQVVMLAIEKLARLNKETQREADRLQKRLDERKLNQIRDSSKSHFIDREAIAIQLRLDALRADALTQIASDYLKRTSDQALAHGRPVTLHLTMDLPTMLGLDENPGILKGYGAIPARVARELAADASWRKFISDPVSGELLDVGRSSYHPPQALKDFLTTRDQVCRFPRCRQPARVSDIDHALAWESDGHTSQANMGMLCRRHHQMKTHGGWELQSFPDGSCEWSSPSGKKHFVPARRMDEAV
;
A
#
# COMPACT_ATOMS: atom_id res chain seq x y z
N MET A 1 64.56 -1.97 -0.28
CA MET A 1 64.19 -2.90 -1.36
C MET A 1 63.47 -4.09 -0.71
N SER A 2 62.19 -4.04 -0.65
CA SER A 2 61.36 -5.17 -0.23
C SER A 2 60.25 -5.28 -1.27
N ALA A 3 60.41 -6.23 -2.16
CA ALA A 3 59.44 -6.55 -3.18
C ALA A 3 58.27 -7.26 -2.48
N THR A 4 57.11 -6.60 -2.49
CA THR A 4 55.84 -7.23 -2.15
C THR A 4 55.53 -8.27 -3.17
N HIS A 5 55.59 -9.54 -2.80
CA HIS A 5 55.04 -10.68 -3.52
C HIS A 5 53.50 -10.44 -3.59
N ASN A 6 53.06 -9.99 -4.73
CA ASN A 6 51.65 -9.91 -5.01
C ASN A 6 51.23 -11.33 -5.40
N ASP A 7 50.64 -12.05 -4.44
CA ASP A 7 50.06 -13.34 -4.65
C ASP A 7 48.92 -13.20 -5.71
N LEU A 8 49.21 -13.62 -6.91
CA LEU A 8 48.19 -13.93 -7.93
C LEU A 8 47.44 -15.19 -7.46
N HIS A 9 46.62 -15.03 -6.42
CA HIS A 9 45.57 -15.98 -6.19
C HIS A 9 44.59 -15.81 -7.37
N HIS A 10 44.67 -16.78 -8.29
CA HIS A 10 43.69 -16.93 -9.37
C HIS A 10 42.30 -16.92 -8.73
N ASP A 11 41.52 -15.87 -8.96
CA ASP A 11 40.12 -15.76 -8.52
C ASP A 11 39.24 -16.68 -9.36
N PHE A 12 39.44 -17.99 -9.18
CA PHE A 12 38.78 -19.05 -9.95
C PHE A 12 37.25 -18.98 -9.78
N ALA A 13 36.78 -18.47 -8.63
CA ALA A 13 35.36 -18.25 -8.40
C ALA A 13 34.88 -17.01 -9.18
N GLY A 14 35.68 -15.94 -9.23
CA GLY A 14 35.41 -14.75 -10.02
C GLY A 14 35.34 -15.03 -11.53
N GLU A 15 36.23 -15.87 -12.05
CA GLU A 15 36.20 -16.31 -13.47
C GLU A 15 34.89 -17.04 -13.79
N LYS A 16 34.39 -17.92 -12.90
CA LYS A 16 33.10 -18.59 -13.05
C LYS A 16 31.96 -17.58 -13.07
N VAL A 17 31.99 -16.58 -12.16
CA VAL A 17 30.99 -15.51 -12.11
C VAL A 17 30.99 -14.72 -13.42
N ALA A 18 32.13 -14.28 -13.90
CA ALA A 18 32.28 -13.56 -15.18
C ALA A 18 31.72 -14.35 -16.36
N HIS A 19 32.01 -15.65 -16.39
CA HIS A 19 31.46 -16.56 -17.41
C HIS A 19 29.94 -16.65 -17.35
N VAL A 20 29.36 -16.83 -16.15
CA VAL A 20 27.89 -16.88 -15.94
C VAL A 20 27.23 -15.55 -16.29
N LEU A 21 27.85 -14.43 -15.98
CA LEU A 21 27.33 -13.08 -16.31
C LEU A 21 27.16 -12.91 -17.83
N GLN A 22 28.05 -13.49 -18.63
CA GLN A 22 27.99 -13.44 -20.09
C GLN A 22 27.10 -14.54 -20.71
N SER A 23 26.78 -15.59 -19.95
CA SER A 23 25.96 -16.70 -20.41
C SER A 23 24.47 -16.38 -20.36
N ALA A 24 23.64 -17.11 -21.06
CA ALA A 24 22.18 -17.05 -20.91
C ALA A 24 21.80 -17.48 -19.48
N PRO A 25 20.79 -16.83 -18.88
CA PRO A 25 20.28 -17.25 -17.59
C PRO A 25 19.58 -18.61 -17.69
N GLY A 26 19.58 -19.37 -16.59
CA GLY A 26 18.97 -20.70 -16.55
C GLY A 26 19.45 -21.50 -15.35
N ILE A 27 19.00 -22.77 -15.28
CA ILE A 27 19.29 -23.66 -14.15
C ILE A 27 20.79 -23.84 -13.95
N ASP A 28 21.55 -24.10 -15.01
CA ASP A 28 22.99 -24.36 -14.91
C ASP A 28 23.76 -23.15 -14.37
N SER A 29 23.43 -21.94 -14.84
CA SER A 29 23.98 -20.68 -14.35
C SER A 29 23.62 -20.45 -12.89
N LEU A 30 22.39 -20.74 -12.49
CA LEU A 30 21.92 -20.59 -11.11
C LEU A 30 22.62 -21.56 -10.16
N VAL A 31 22.85 -22.82 -10.57
CA VAL A 31 23.59 -23.83 -9.78
C VAL A 31 25.02 -23.38 -9.53
N ILE A 32 25.70 -22.84 -10.57
CA ILE A 32 27.06 -22.33 -10.44
C ILE A 32 27.11 -21.19 -9.42
N LEU A 33 26.19 -20.21 -9.53
CA LEU A 33 26.15 -19.06 -8.60
C LEU A 33 25.81 -19.49 -7.17
N ALA A 34 24.87 -20.42 -6.99
CA ALA A 34 24.47 -20.92 -5.67
C ALA A 34 25.62 -21.66 -4.92
N ALA A 35 26.59 -22.18 -5.64
CA ALA A 35 27.74 -22.84 -5.06
C ALA A 35 28.89 -21.90 -4.64
N ILE A 36 28.79 -20.59 -4.95
CA ILE A 36 29.82 -19.59 -4.67
C ILE A 36 29.46 -18.82 -3.39
N ASP A 37 30.40 -18.75 -2.45
CA ASP A 37 30.32 -17.83 -1.33
C ASP A 37 30.67 -16.40 -1.79
N PRO A 38 29.71 -15.45 -1.83
CA PRO A 38 29.96 -14.09 -2.28
C PRO A 38 30.99 -13.34 -1.42
N PHE A 39 31.17 -13.73 -0.14
CA PHE A 39 32.14 -13.11 0.74
C PHE A 39 33.58 -13.51 0.43
N SER A 40 33.80 -14.64 -0.25
CA SER A 40 35.11 -15.10 -0.71
C SER A 40 35.61 -14.41 -1.98
N LEU A 41 34.73 -13.73 -2.72
CA LEU A 41 35.04 -13.08 -3.98
C LEU A 41 35.84 -11.78 -3.81
N SER A 42 36.63 -11.42 -4.81
CA SER A 42 37.24 -10.08 -4.92
C SER A 42 36.17 -8.97 -5.05
N SER A 43 36.51 -7.73 -4.75
CA SER A 43 35.58 -6.62 -4.83
C SER A 43 34.93 -6.45 -6.22
N PRO A 44 35.68 -6.53 -7.35
CA PRO A 44 35.05 -6.53 -8.69
C PRO A 44 34.14 -7.73 -8.90
N SER A 45 34.59 -8.95 -8.56
CA SER A 45 33.80 -10.18 -8.77
C SER A 45 32.50 -10.21 -7.96
N ARG A 46 32.43 -9.50 -6.82
CA ARG A 46 31.16 -9.33 -6.07
C ARG A 46 30.14 -8.52 -6.84
N ILE A 47 30.55 -7.49 -7.56
CA ILE A 47 29.66 -6.68 -8.40
C ILE A 47 29.16 -7.53 -9.57
N ASP A 48 30.05 -8.27 -10.21
CA ASP A 48 29.67 -9.18 -11.29
C ASP A 48 28.72 -10.29 -10.81
N TYR A 49 28.95 -10.82 -9.60
CA TYR A 49 28.06 -11.79 -8.96
C TYR A 49 26.66 -11.24 -8.71
N LEU A 50 26.57 -9.99 -8.22
CA LEU A 50 25.27 -9.30 -8.05
C LEU A 50 24.56 -9.14 -9.40
N GLY A 51 25.27 -8.70 -10.44
CA GLY A 51 24.72 -8.59 -11.80
C GLY A 51 24.25 -9.93 -12.37
N ALA A 52 25.05 -11.00 -12.16
CA ALA A 52 24.68 -12.34 -12.59
C ALA A 52 23.42 -12.86 -11.89
N LEU A 53 23.27 -12.61 -10.58
CA LEU A 53 22.06 -12.97 -9.83
C LEU A 53 20.84 -12.17 -10.29
N GLU A 54 20.98 -10.87 -10.57
CA GLU A 54 19.88 -10.05 -11.10
C GLU A 54 19.42 -10.59 -12.46
N LYS A 55 20.35 -11.03 -13.32
CA LYS A 55 20.05 -11.67 -14.59
C LYS A 55 19.25 -12.97 -14.41
N GLN A 56 19.64 -13.82 -13.43
CA GLN A 56 18.88 -15.03 -13.08
C GLN A 56 17.49 -14.69 -12.51
N SER A 57 17.41 -13.62 -11.71
CA SER A 57 16.14 -13.13 -11.18
C SER A 57 15.17 -12.74 -12.30
N GLY A 58 15.65 -12.05 -13.35
CA GLY A 58 14.86 -11.73 -14.54
C GLY A 58 14.26 -12.98 -15.20
N TRP A 59 15.09 -14.00 -15.41
CA TRP A 59 14.64 -15.28 -15.94
C TRP A 59 13.59 -15.97 -15.07
N LEU A 60 13.81 -16.06 -13.75
CA LEU A 60 12.83 -16.61 -12.82
C LEU A 60 11.53 -15.82 -12.82
N GLN A 61 11.60 -14.51 -12.94
CA GLN A 61 10.43 -13.66 -13.04
C GLN A 61 9.65 -13.89 -14.33
N SER A 62 10.31 -14.16 -15.45
CA SER A 62 9.61 -14.53 -16.70
C SER A 62 8.84 -15.84 -16.55
N LEU A 63 9.43 -16.84 -15.88
CA LEU A 63 8.73 -18.09 -15.56
C LEU A 63 7.52 -17.84 -14.64
N LEU A 64 7.65 -16.93 -13.68
CA LEU A 64 6.55 -16.57 -12.78
C LEU A 64 5.39 -15.90 -13.54
N GLN A 65 5.67 -15.04 -14.54
CA GLN A 65 4.61 -14.48 -15.38
C GLN A 65 3.83 -15.58 -16.09
N ASN A 66 4.52 -16.55 -16.68
CA ASN A 66 3.89 -17.70 -17.33
C ASN A 66 3.05 -18.55 -16.34
N ALA A 67 3.55 -18.75 -15.12
CA ALA A 67 2.81 -19.46 -14.07
C ALA A 67 1.55 -18.72 -13.63
N ILE A 68 1.60 -17.38 -13.54
CA ILE A 68 0.42 -16.55 -13.26
C ILE A 68 -0.63 -16.71 -14.36
N ILE A 69 -0.22 -16.68 -15.63
CA ILE A 69 -1.13 -16.88 -16.77
C ILE A 69 -1.71 -18.30 -16.79
N ALA A 70 -0.95 -19.30 -16.41
CA ALA A 70 -1.44 -20.67 -16.33
C ALA A 70 -2.55 -20.84 -15.28
N VAL A 71 -2.58 -19.99 -14.25
CA VAL A 71 -3.65 -19.96 -13.22
C VAL A 71 -4.79 -19.04 -13.63
N ALA A 72 -4.48 -17.80 -14.04
CA ALA A 72 -5.49 -16.77 -14.29
C ALA A 72 -6.10 -16.81 -15.71
N GLY A 73 -5.49 -17.59 -16.62
CA GLY A 73 -5.86 -17.61 -18.03
C GLY A 73 -5.36 -16.38 -18.81
N GLU A 74 -5.32 -16.52 -20.12
CA GLU A 74 -4.86 -15.46 -21.04
C GLU A 74 -5.82 -14.28 -21.10
N GLN A 75 -7.11 -14.53 -20.95
CA GLN A 75 -8.17 -13.52 -20.96
C GLN A 75 -8.91 -13.51 -19.61
N PRO A 76 -9.43 -12.35 -19.19
CA PRO A 76 -10.36 -12.32 -18.08
C PRO A 76 -11.49 -13.30 -18.32
N GLY A 77 -11.82 -14.11 -17.31
CA GLY A 77 -12.98 -14.98 -17.38
C GLY A 77 -14.19 -14.14 -17.76
N LYS A 78 -15.08 -14.67 -18.61
CA LYS A 78 -16.34 -13.98 -18.95
C LYS A 78 -17.09 -13.78 -17.64
N SER A 79 -17.01 -12.58 -17.10
CA SER A 79 -17.84 -12.15 -15.98
C SER A 79 -19.28 -12.34 -16.42
N THR A 80 -19.94 -13.34 -15.88
CA THR A 80 -21.39 -13.26 -15.77
C THR A 80 -21.63 -12.05 -14.86
N ASP A 81 -22.47 -11.11 -15.24
CA ASP A 81 -22.74 -9.79 -14.63
C ASP A 81 -22.94 -9.72 -13.10
N ILE A 82 -22.79 -10.84 -12.41
CA ILE A 82 -22.94 -11.03 -10.98
C ILE A 82 -21.81 -10.37 -10.18
N PHE A 83 -20.64 -10.16 -10.77
CA PHE A 83 -19.45 -9.62 -10.11
C PHE A 83 -18.94 -8.34 -10.77
N SER A 84 -19.76 -7.30 -10.80
CA SER A 84 -19.26 -6.00 -11.25
C SER A 84 -18.02 -5.59 -10.44
N GLY A 85 -16.89 -5.51 -11.11
CA GLY A 85 -15.59 -5.16 -10.48
C GLY A 85 -14.69 -6.33 -10.09
N VAL A 86 -15.03 -7.57 -10.46
CA VAL A 86 -14.13 -8.73 -10.34
C VAL A 86 -13.75 -9.23 -11.72
N ASP A 87 -12.60 -8.81 -12.22
CA ASP A 87 -12.13 -9.18 -13.56
C ASP A 87 -11.67 -10.65 -13.63
N ASP A 88 -11.21 -11.23 -12.49
CA ASP A 88 -10.69 -12.60 -12.42
C ASP A 88 -11.17 -13.35 -11.17
N ALA A 89 -11.78 -14.52 -11.37
CA ALA A 89 -12.17 -15.41 -10.28
C ALA A 89 -10.95 -16.01 -9.56
N GLU A 90 -9.86 -16.26 -10.31
CA GLU A 90 -8.61 -16.85 -9.84
C GLU A 90 -7.74 -15.86 -9.05
N ARG A 91 -8.05 -14.57 -9.11
CA ARG A 91 -7.29 -13.53 -8.41
C ARG A 91 -7.15 -13.83 -6.92
N GLU A 92 -8.20 -14.32 -6.28
CA GLU A 92 -8.16 -14.58 -4.83
C GLU A 92 -7.32 -15.81 -4.50
N GLU A 93 -7.28 -16.80 -5.38
CA GLU A 93 -6.38 -17.95 -5.21
C GLU A 93 -4.91 -17.54 -5.33
N ILE A 94 -4.59 -16.68 -6.31
CA ILE A 94 -3.25 -16.11 -6.46
C ILE A 94 -2.90 -15.24 -5.24
N ALA A 95 -3.83 -14.38 -4.81
CA ALA A 95 -3.65 -13.50 -3.67
C ALA A 95 -3.34 -14.29 -2.39
N THR A 96 -4.12 -15.34 -2.12
CA THR A 96 -3.95 -16.18 -0.92
C THR A 96 -2.69 -17.03 -0.98
N THR A 97 -2.37 -17.61 -2.15
CA THR A 97 -1.17 -18.44 -2.35
C THR A 97 0.11 -17.63 -2.21
N LEU A 98 0.16 -16.44 -2.83
CA LEU A 98 1.34 -15.58 -2.80
C LEU A 98 1.34 -14.60 -1.60
N ARG A 99 0.35 -14.67 -0.73
CA ARG A 99 0.18 -13.80 0.44
C ARG A 99 0.13 -12.30 0.08
N LEU A 100 -0.61 -11.97 -0.96
CA LEU A 100 -0.79 -10.61 -1.47
C LEU A 100 -2.18 -10.07 -1.12
N SER A 101 -2.34 -8.74 -1.20
CA SER A 101 -3.69 -8.15 -1.28
C SER A 101 -4.32 -8.43 -2.66
N GLY A 102 -5.65 -8.46 -2.73
CA GLY A 102 -6.35 -8.69 -4.00
C GLY A 102 -6.00 -7.67 -5.09
N SER A 103 -5.74 -6.41 -4.72
CA SER A 103 -5.30 -5.37 -5.68
C SER A 103 -3.90 -5.64 -6.24
N VAL A 104 -2.97 -6.11 -5.41
CA VAL A 104 -1.61 -6.47 -5.86
C VAL A 104 -1.64 -7.74 -6.72
N ALA A 105 -2.48 -8.72 -6.38
CA ALA A 105 -2.68 -9.91 -7.19
C ALA A 105 -3.25 -9.54 -8.58
N GLN A 106 -4.28 -8.68 -8.62
CA GLN A 106 -4.84 -8.18 -9.88
C GLN A 106 -3.77 -7.48 -10.73
N GLN A 107 -3.00 -6.58 -10.13
CA GLN A 107 -1.91 -5.90 -10.85
C GLN A 107 -0.89 -6.89 -11.45
N ARG A 108 -0.56 -7.98 -10.73
CA ARG A 108 0.35 -9.01 -11.26
C ARG A 108 -0.26 -9.79 -12.42
N ILE A 109 -1.55 -10.09 -12.36
CA ILE A 109 -2.28 -10.75 -13.47
C ILE A 109 -2.32 -9.84 -14.70
N ASP A 110 -2.65 -8.56 -14.52
CA ASP A 110 -2.71 -7.58 -15.61
C ASP A 110 -1.35 -7.42 -16.28
N VAL A 111 -0.28 -7.28 -15.50
CA VAL A 111 1.08 -7.18 -16.01
C VAL A 111 1.48 -8.46 -16.75
N ALA A 112 1.19 -9.64 -16.20
CA ALA A 112 1.51 -10.91 -16.83
C ALA A 112 0.81 -11.06 -18.19
N ARG A 113 -0.48 -10.70 -18.29
CA ARG A 113 -1.24 -10.72 -19.55
C ARG A 113 -0.65 -9.78 -20.59
N ILE A 114 -0.36 -8.54 -20.20
CA ILE A 114 0.22 -7.53 -21.12
C ILE A 114 1.59 -7.98 -21.63
N LEU A 115 2.46 -8.47 -20.74
CA LEU A 115 3.78 -8.97 -21.12
C LEU A 115 3.69 -10.14 -22.10
N THR A 116 2.83 -11.11 -21.84
CA THR A 116 2.76 -12.33 -22.67
C THR A 116 2.03 -12.12 -23.98
N GLN A 117 1.04 -11.22 -24.05
CA GLN A 117 0.19 -11.05 -25.23
C GLN A 117 0.61 -9.87 -26.12
N ASN A 118 1.03 -8.76 -25.51
CA ASN A 118 1.22 -7.52 -26.24
C ASN A 118 2.68 -7.08 -26.33
N LEU A 119 3.55 -7.57 -25.42
CA LEU A 119 4.93 -7.11 -25.28
C LEU A 119 5.94 -8.29 -25.35
N PRO A 120 6.01 -9.01 -26.49
CA PRO A 120 6.87 -10.17 -26.62
C PRO A 120 8.37 -9.83 -26.54
N GLY A 121 8.78 -8.66 -27.03
CA GLY A 121 10.15 -8.16 -26.92
C GLY A 121 10.55 -7.93 -25.46
N THR A 122 9.68 -7.33 -24.66
CA THR A 122 9.91 -7.10 -23.23
C THR A 122 9.97 -8.42 -22.45
N THR A 123 9.09 -9.36 -22.78
CA THR A 123 9.09 -10.70 -22.17
C THR A 123 10.39 -11.45 -22.48
N SER A 124 10.87 -11.38 -23.73
CA SER A 124 12.14 -11.98 -24.15
C SER A 124 13.34 -11.34 -23.46
N ALA A 125 13.39 -10.00 -23.42
CA ALA A 125 14.45 -9.25 -22.75
C ALA A 125 14.52 -9.56 -21.23
N LEU A 126 13.37 -9.71 -20.59
CA LEU A 126 13.29 -10.15 -19.19
C LEU A 126 13.79 -11.59 -19.01
N ALA A 127 13.37 -12.50 -19.89
CA ALA A 127 13.79 -13.91 -19.86
C ALA A 127 15.30 -14.08 -20.09
N ASN A 128 15.89 -13.23 -20.93
CA ASN A 128 17.33 -13.18 -21.17
C ASN A 128 18.12 -12.45 -20.08
N GLY A 129 17.44 -11.81 -19.13
CA GLY A 129 18.06 -10.99 -18.09
C GLY A 129 18.71 -9.70 -18.65
N GLU A 130 18.26 -9.20 -19.78
CA GLU A 130 18.72 -7.96 -20.40
C GLU A 130 18.11 -6.74 -19.69
N ILE A 131 16.93 -6.91 -19.12
CA ILE A 131 16.23 -5.90 -18.32
C ILE A 131 15.80 -6.49 -16.97
N SER A 132 15.65 -5.63 -15.95
CA SER A 132 15.10 -6.04 -14.66
C SER A 132 13.58 -6.14 -14.70
N LEU A 133 13.00 -6.83 -13.70
CA LEU A 133 11.55 -6.84 -13.49
C LEU A 133 10.96 -5.42 -13.35
N GLY A 134 11.72 -4.49 -12.76
CA GLY A 134 11.32 -3.08 -12.65
C GLY A 134 11.08 -2.43 -14.01
N HIS A 135 11.95 -2.69 -14.99
CA HIS A 135 11.78 -2.23 -16.37
C HIS A 135 10.56 -2.87 -17.04
N ALA A 136 10.44 -4.20 -16.96
CA ALA A 136 9.31 -4.91 -17.56
C ALA A 136 7.96 -4.43 -16.99
N ASN A 137 7.87 -4.24 -15.67
CA ASN A 137 6.68 -3.71 -15.02
C ASN A 137 6.33 -2.29 -15.48
N VAL A 138 7.31 -1.43 -15.65
CA VAL A 138 7.10 -0.05 -16.12
C VAL A 138 6.65 -0.05 -17.57
N ILE A 139 7.30 -0.81 -18.45
CA ILE A 139 6.90 -0.91 -19.86
C ILE A 139 5.47 -1.42 -19.96
N ALA A 140 5.14 -2.51 -19.26
CA ALA A 140 3.80 -3.08 -19.25
C ALA A 140 2.75 -2.08 -18.72
N LYS A 141 3.05 -1.40 -17.61
CA LYS A 141 2.13 -0.44 -16.97
C LYS A 141 1.84 0.77 -17.87
N GLU A 142 2.88 1.36 -18.45
CA GLU A 142 2.71 2.56 -19.28
C GLU A 142 2.02 2.23 -20.62
N CYS A 143 2.25 1.03 -21.19
CA CYS A 143 1.56 0.57 -22.41
C CYS A 143 0.11 0.10 -22.14
N ALA A 144 -0.24 -0.31 -20.91
CA ALA A 144 -1.54 -0.87 -20.58
C ALA A 144 -2.72 0.02 -20.98
N GLU A 145 -2.61 1.32 -20.76
CA GLU A 145 -3.71 2.27 -21.01
C GLU A 145 -3.96 2.46 -22.51
N ILE A 146 -2.91 2.58 -23.33
CA ILE A 146 -3.07 2.70 -24.78
C ILE A 146 -3.54 1.38 -25.40
N ILE A 147 -3.13 0.23 -24.88
CA ILE A 147 -3.63 -1.08 -25.31
C ILE A 147 -5.15 -1.15 -25.07
N ARG A 148 -5.62 -0.74 -23.88
CA ARG A 148 -7.06 -0.68 -23.58
C ARG A 148 -7.80 0.36 -24.42
N ALA A 149 -7.13 1.44 -24.81
CA ALA A 149 -7.68 2.47 -25.69
C ALA A 149 -7.74 2.04 -27.17
N GLY A 150 -7.19 0.87 -27.51
CA GLY A 150 -7.28 0.28 -28.85
C GLY A 150 -6.08 0.57 -29.76
N ALA A 151 -4.90 0.87 -29.18
CA ALA A 151 -3.67 1.03 -29.96
C ALA A 151 -3.38 -0.21 -30.82
N THR A 152 -2.94 0.01 -32.04
CA THR A 152 -2.58 -1.09 -32.95
C THR A 152 -1.33 -1.81 -32.50
N ASP A 153 -1.21 -3.09 -32.90
CA ASP A 153 0.00 -3.88 -32.62
C ASP A 153 1.28 -3.22 -33.14
N GLN A 154 1.18 -2.47 -34.22
CA GLN A 154 2.31 -1.75 -34.78
C GLN A 154 2.76 -0.60 -33.89
N GLN A 155 1.82 0.20 -33.37
CA GLN A 155 2.10 1.29 -32.43
C GLN A 155 2.70 0.74 -31.13
N ILE A 156 2.13 -0.35 -30.61
CA ILE A 156 2.63 -1.01 -29.40
C ILE A 156 4.06 -1.50 -29.58
N ARG A 157 4.35 -2.22 -30.69
CA ARG A 157 5.69 -2.72 -31.00
C ARG A 157 6.70 -1.59 -31.19
N GLU A 158 6.30 -0.47 -31.82
CA GLU A 158 7.20 0.67 -31.99
C GLU A 158 7.57 1.29 -30.65
N VAL A 159 6.59 1.48 -29.75
CA VAL A 159 6.83 1.97 -28.38
C VAL A 159 7.72 1.00 -27.62
N GLU A 160 7.43 -0.32 -27.68
CA GLU A 160 8.19 -1.36 -27.01
C GLU A 160 9.67 -1.36 -27.44
N ASN A 161 9.94 -1.38 -28.74
CA ASN A 161 11.31 -1.43 -29.28
C ASN A 161 12.12 -0.19 -28.85
N LEU A 162 11.51 0.99 -28.92
CA LEU A 162 12.18 2.22 -28.51
C LEU A 162 12.39 2.29 -26.98
N ALA A 163 11.45 1.73 -26.20
CA ALA A 163 11.59 1.63 -24.76
C ALA A 163 12.70 0.64 -24.35
N LEU A 164 12.78 -0.52 -25.00
CA LEU A 164 13.82 -1.53 -24.74
C LEU A 164 15.22 -0.98 -25.05
N GLY A 165 15.43 -0.35 -26.21
CA GLY A 165 16.70 0.29 -26.53
C GLY A 165 17.10 1.39 -25.54
N TYR A 166 16.11 2.09 -24.94
CA TYR A 166 16.38 3.09 -23.92
C TYR A 166 16.67 2.45 -22.54
N SER A 167 16.08 1.28 -22.25
CA SER A 167 16.23 0.58 -20.98
C SER A 167 17.64 0.07 -20.70
N GLU A 168 18.47 -0.11 -21.73
CA GLU A 168 19.84 -0.59 -21.63
C GLU A 168 20.72 0.28 -20.69
N PHE A 169 20.48 1.60 -20.69
CA PHE A 169 21.31 2.56 -19.97
C PHE A 169 20.55 3.43 -18.96
N HIS A 170 19.26 3.14 -18.75
CA HIS A 170 18.41 4.03 -17.96
C HIS A 170 17.62 3.26 -16.90
N THR A 171 17.33 3.94 -15.79
CA THR A 171 16.53 3.38 -14.71
C THR A 171 15.05 3.23 -15.11
N PRO A 172 14.27 2.33 -14.46
CA PRO A 172 12.85 2.16 -14.74
C PRO A 172 12.04 3.48 -14.71
N THR A 173 12.37 4.39 -13.79
CA THR A 173 11.70 5.71 -13.71
C THR A 173 11.96 6.59 -14.93
N GLN A 174 13.19 6.57 -15.45
CA GLN A 174 13.54 7.29 -16.68
C GLN A 174 12.85 6.67 -17.89
N VAL A 175 12.79 5.34 -17.94
CA VAL A 175 12.08 4.58 -18.98
C VAL A 175 10.58 4.93 -18.98
N ALA A 176 9.93 5.01 -17.80
CA ALA A 176 8.54 5.47 -17.70
C ALA A 176 8.31 6.85 -18.35
N SER A 177 9.17 7.80 -18.02
CA SER A 177 9.07 9.16 -18.58
C SER A 177 9.28 9.15 -20.10
N LYS A 178 10.20 8.34 -20.59
CA LYS A 178 10.45 8.17 -22.03
C LYS A 178 9.25 7.58 -22.76
N ILE A 179 8.66 6.50 -22.19
CA ILE A 179 7.49 5.84 -22.79
C ILE A 179 6.31 6.80 -22.91
N LYS A 180 6.02 7.60 -21.89
CA LYS A 180 4.95 8.62 -21.95
C LYS A 180 5.15 9.58 -23.12
N ALA A 181 6.38 10.03 -23.34
CA ALA A 181 6.69 10.90 -24.49
C ALA A 181 6.58 10.18 -25.84
N LEU A 182 6.94 8.88 -25.90
CA LEU A 182 6.79 8.05 -27.10
C LEU A 182 5.31 7.80 -27.42
N ILE A 183 4.51 7.46 -26.43
CA ILE A 183 3.06 7.23 -26.56
C ILE A 183 2.39 8.49 -27.12
N ALA A 184 2.64 9.66 -26.53
CA ALA A 184 2.08 10.91 -27.00
C ALA A 184 2.42 11.23 -28.45
N LYS A 185 3.54 10.70 -28.98
CA LYS A 185 3.98 10.90 -30.35
C LYS A 185 3.45 9.83 -31.32
N ILE A 186 3.42 8.57 -30.90
CA ILE A 186 3.13 7.40 -31.76
C ILE A 186 1.64 7.08 -31.78
N ALA A 187 0.94 7.28 -30.65
CA ALA A 187 -0.46 6.93 -30.44
C ALA A 187 -1.24 8.11 -29.78
N PRO A 188 -1.30 9.30 -30.39
CA PRO A 188 -1.88 10.49 -29.76
C PRO A 188 -3.38 10.38 -29.47
N GLU A 189 -4.17 9.74 -30.35
CA GLU A 189 -5.61 9.57 -30.16
C GLU A 189 -5.93 8.61 -29.02
N GLU A 190 -5.23 7.49 -28.96
CA GLU A 190 -5.33 6.50 -27.89
C GLU A 190 -4.85 7.07 -26.56
N PHE A 191 -3.82 7.92 -26.59
CA PHE A 191 -3.34 8.62 -25.40
C PHE A 191 -4.39 9.59 -24.85
N GLU A 192 -5.06 10.37 -25.69
CA GLU A 192 -6.12 11.29 -25.26
C GLU A 192 -7.32 10.51 -24.69
N SER A 193 -7.71 9.42 -25.32
CA SER A 193 -8.76 8.49 -24.82
C SER A 193 -8.39 7.92 -23.47
N ALA A 194 -7.16 7.43 -23.31
CA ALA A 194 -6.65 6.89 -22.04
C ALA A 194 -6.65 7.94 -20.92
N VAL A 195 -6.24 9.18 -21.20
CA VAL A 195 -6.27 10.29 -20.24
C VAL A 195 -7.71 10.59 -19.80
N SER A 196 -8.66 10.61 -20.74
CA SER A 196 -10.08 10.83 -20.43
C SER A 196 -10.61 9.75 -19.49
N GLN A 197 -10.39 8.47 -19.81
CA GLN A 197 -10.80 7.34 -18.98
C GLN A 197 -10.12 7.34 -17.59
N ALA A 198 -8.82 7.68 -17.54
CA ALA A 198 -8.08 7.78 -16.28
C ALA A 198 -8.67 8.88 -15.38
N THR A 199 -9.17 9.96 -15.96
CA THR A 199 -9.80 11.06 -15.22
C THR A 199 -11.06 10.60 -14.46
N GLU A 200 -11.79 9.62 -14.96
CA GLU A 200 -12.96 9.07 -14.27
C GLU A 200 -12.60 8.24 -13.02
N ARG A 201 -11.36 7.74 -12.95
CA ARG A 201 -10.86 6.91 -11.85
C ARG A 201 -10.25 7.71 -10.69
N ARG A 202 -10.49 9.01 -10.63
CA ARG A 202 -10.00 9.86 -9.54
C ARG A 202 -10.36 9.29 -8.19
N SER A 203 -9.39 9.22 -7.29
CA SER A 203 -9.61 8.72 -5.91
C SER A 203 -8.72 9.46 -4.91
N VAL A 204 -9.11 9.40 -3.65
CA VAL A 204 -8.27 9.78 -2.52
C VAL A 204 -8.38 8.65 -1.48
N ASP A 205 -7.24 8.05 -1.18
CA ASP A 205 -7.12 6.92 -0.28
C ASP A 205 -6.17 7.25 0.88
N CYS A 206 -6.41 6.64 2.04
CA CYS A 206 -5.58 6.80 3.22
C CYS A 206 -5.12 5.42 3.72
N TYR A 207 -3.80 5.23 3.81
CA TYR A 207 -3.17 3.98 4.22
C TYR A 207 -2.38 4.16 5.52
N PRO A 208 -2.66 3.37 6.57
CA PRO A 208 -1.85 3.34 7.77
C PRO A 208 -0.39 3.01 7.46
N GLN A 209 0.52 3.68 8.16
CA GLN A 209 1.96 3.45 8.10
C GLN A 209 2.50 3.16 9.50
N ALA A 210 3.75 2.71 9.60
CA ALA A 210 4.40 2.49 10.88
C ALA A 210 4.52 3.79 11.71
N ASN A 211 4.73 3.64 13.00
CA ASN A 211 5.05 4.74 13.94
C ASN A 211 3.98 5.86 14.04
N GLY A 212 2.72 5.51 13.93
CA GLY A 212 1.65 6.50 14.08
C GLY A 212 1.44 7.40 12.86
N MET A 213 2.02 7.05 11.72
CA MET A 213 1.89 7.79 10.47
C MET A 213 0.81 7.21 9.57
N ALA A 214 0.28 8.02 8.65
CA ALA A 214 -0.59 7.56 7.57
C ALA A 214 -0.18 8.23 6.26
N GLN A 215 -0.37 7.52 5.16
CA GLN A 215 -0.13 8.03 3.82
C GLN A 215 -1.46 8.34 3.14
N ILE A 216 -1.62 9.58 2.67
CA ILE A 216 -2.73 9.97 1.81
C ILE A 216 -2.24 9.90 0.37
N VAL A 217 -2.94 9.15 -0.47
CA VAL A 217 -2.67 9.03 -1.90
C VAL A 217 -3.87 9.60 -2.66
N ALA A 218 -3.63 10.64 -3.42
CA ALA A 218 -4.64 11.24 -4.29
C ALA A 218 -4.28 10.97 -5.75
N LEU A 219 -5.17 10.34 -6.49
CA LEU A 219 -5.10 10.17 -7.94
C LEU A 219 -5.97 11.26 -8.58
N LEU A 220 -5.32 12.24 -9.19
CA LEU A 220 -5.95 13.41 -9.78
C LEU A 220 -5.42 13.65 -11.21
N PRO A 221 -6.15 14.36 -12.07
CA PRO A 221 -5.60 14.92 -13.29
C PRO A 221 -4.34 15.75 -12.99
N ALA A 222 -3.35 15.69 -13.87
CA ALA A 222 -2.05 16.30 -13.61
C ALA A 222 -2.14 17.81 -13.29
N ALA A 223 -3.04 18.54 -13.96
CA ALA A 223 -3.28 19.95 -13.68
C ALA A 223 -3.84 20.19 -12.27
N ASP A 224 -4.82 19.38 -11.86
CA ASP A 224 -5.44 19.50 -10.55
C ASP A 224 -4.45 19.13 -9.42
N ALA A 225 -3.63 18.10 -9.65
CA ALA A 225 -2.55 17.74 -8.74
C ALA A 225 -1.56 18.88 -8.53
N GLN A 226 -1.20 19.61 -9.63
CA GLN A 226 -0.35 20.79 -9.54
C GLN A 226 -1.00 21.93 -8.75
N VAL A 227 -2.29 22.17 -8.92
CA VAL A 227 -3.03 23.18 -8.15
C VAL A 227 -3.00 22.85 -6.65
N VAL A 228 -3.24 21.58 -6.29
CA VAL A 228 -3.16 21.14 -4.89
C VAL A 228 -1.75 21.34 -4.33
N MET A 229 -0.72 20.92 -5.08
CA MET A 229 0.68 21.07 -4.64
C MET A 229 1.10 22.53 -4.53
N LEU A 230 0.64 23.41 -5.42
CA LEU A 230 0.91 24.84 -5.36
C LEU A 230 0.26 25.50 -4.13
N ALA A 231 -0.96 25.10 -3.76
CA ALA A 231 -1.62 25.59 -2.56
C ALA A 231 -0.86 25.17 -1.28
N ILE A 232 -0.47 23.91 -1.20
CA ILE A 232 0.34 23.35 -0.10
C ILE A 232 1.70 24.08 -0.01
N GLU A 233 2.40 24.23 -1.12
CA GLU A 233 3.71 24.89 -1.19
C GLU A 233 3.63 26.36 -0.75
N LYS A 234 2.60 27.08 -1.23
CA LYS A 234 2.40 28.48 -0.86
C LYS A 234 2.18 28.63 0.64
N LEU A 235 1.31 27.81 1.24
CA LEU A 235 1.04 27.86 2.69
C LEU A 235 2.27 27.44 3.50
N ALA A 236 3.00 26.39 3.08
CA ALA A 236 4.21 25.97 3.74
C ALA A 236 5.29 27.05 3.75
N ARG A 237 5.44 27.81 2.67
CA ARG A 237 6.39 28.93 2.61
C ARG A 237 5.97 30.10 3.50
N LEU A 238 4.67 30.42 3.52
CA LEU A 238 4.14 31.47 4.43
C LEU A 238 4.40 31.08 5.90
N ASN A 239 4.10 29.84 6.27
CA ASN A 239 4.36 29.33 7.62
C ASN A 239 5.86 29.38 7.98
N LYS A 240 6.74 29.05 7.02
CA LYS A 240 8.19 29.15 7.23
C LYS A 240 8.68 30.60 7.45
N GLU A 241 8.11 31.54 6.72
CA GLU A 241 8.43 32.98 6.90
C GLU A 241 7.96 33.50 8.26
N THR A 242 6.72 33.17 8.65
CA THR A 242 6.14 33.52 9.95
C THR A 242 6.97 32.96 11.09
N GLN A 243 7.40 31.70 10.98
CA GLN A 243 8.25 31.07 11.99
C GLN A 243 9.61 31.73 12.10
N ARG A 244 10.25 32.08 10.96
CA ARG A 244 11.51 32.82 10.95
C ARG A 244 11.40 34.20 11.58
N GLU A 245 10.28 34.89 11.39
CA GLU A 245 10.03 36.19 12.06
C GLU A 245 9.84 36.01 13.57
N ALA A 246 9.07 34.99 13.99
CA ALA A 246 8.88 34.66 15.38
C ALA A 246 10.23 34.34 16.07
N ASP A 247 11.06 33.50 15.43
CA ASP A 247 12.38 33.14 15.94
C ASP A 247 13.31 34.38 16.07
N ARG A 248 13.27 35.29 15.08
CA ARG A 248 14.01 36.55 15.12
C ARG A 248 13.55 37.48 16.26
N LEU A 249 12.24 37.55 16.47
CA LEU A 249 11.66 38.33 17.57
C LEU A 249 12.01 37.73 18.93
N GLN A 250 11.92 36.40 19.06
CA GLN A 250 12.31 35.69 20.28
C GLN A 250 13.77 35.91 20.58
N LYS A 251 14.67 35.78 19.61
CA LYS A 251 16.11 36.05 19.79
C LYS A 251 16.39 37.48 20.26
N ARG A 252 15.68 38.46 19.68
CA ARG A 252 15.80 39.88 20.11
C ARG A 252 15.31 40.08 21.56
N LEU A 253 14.25 39.39 21.97
CA LEU A 253 13.71 39.43 23.33
C LEU A 253 14.71 38.80 24.32
N ASP A 254 15.30 37.69 23.96
CA ASP A 254 16.27 36.98 24.75
C ASP A 254 17.59 37.80 24.89
N GLU A 255 18.06 38.44 23.80
CA GLU A 255 19.18 39.35 23.82
C GLU A 255 18.92 40.58 24.74
N ARG A 256 17.68 41.12 24.70
CA ARG A 256 17.28 42.19 25.62
C ARG A 256 17.31 41.75 27.09
N LYS A 257 16.74 40.55 27.39
CA LYS A 257 16.79 39.95 28.73
C LYS A 257 18.23 39.68 29.18
N LEU A 258 19.06 39.14 28.29
CA LEU A 258 20.49 38.87 28.58
C LEU A 258 21.26 40.16 28.86
N ASN A 259 20.98 41.23 28.13
CA ASN A 259 21.62 42.54 28.37
C ASN A 259 21.17 43.20 29.69
N GLN A 260 19.97 42.86 30.18
CA GLN A 260 19.51 43.27 31.52
C GLN A 260 20.14 42.44 32.66
N ILE A 261 20.60 41.20 32.38
CA ILE A 261 21.18 40.26 33.35
C ILE A 261 22.72 40.36 33.33
N ARG A 262 23.31 41.05 32.34
CA ARG A 262 24.78 41.08 32.08
C ARG A 262 25.61 41.88 33.04
N ASP A 263 25.10 42.17 34.24
CA ASP A 263 25.87 42.80 35.31
C ASP A 263 26.43 41.82 36.33
N SER A 264 26.37 40.52 36.11
CA SER A 264 27.09 39.54 36.95
C SER A 264 27.37 38.23 36.23
N SER A 265 28.67 37.98 36.05
CA SER A 265 29.39 36.73 35.82
C SER A 265 29.34 36.08 34.43
N LYS A 266 30.56 35.97 33.88
CA LYS A 266 30.98 35.21 32.72
C LYS A 266 30.76 33.70 32.95
N SER A 267 30.00 33.05 32.11
CA SER A 267 30.07 31.60 31.94
C SER A 267 29.91 31.27 30.44
N HIS A 268 30.95 30.63 29.92
CA HIS A 268 30.96 30.09 28.56
C HIS A 268 30.08 28.81 28.54
N PHE A 269 28.83 28.94 28.24
CA PHE A 269 27.99 27.82 27.79
C PHE A 269 27.87 27.92 26.28
N ILE A 270 28.52 26.98 25.58
CA ILE A 270 28.24 26.71 24.16
C ILE A 270 26.88 26.05 24.14
N ASP A 271 25.88 26.85 23.76
CA ASP A 271 24.49 26.40 23.60
C ASP A 271 24.40 25.44 22.41
N ARG A 272 24.55 24.13 22.70
CA ARG A 272 24.37 23.04 21.74
C ARG A 272 22.89 22.75 21.45
N GLU A 273 21.96 23.43 22.08
CA GLU A 273 20.50 23.28 21.86
C GLU A 273 19.94 24.22 20.82
N ALA A 274 20.70 25.14 20.27
CA ALA A 274 20.27 25.97 19.14
C ALA A 274 20.54 25.36 17.77
N ILE A 275 20.66 24.04 17.65
CA ILE A 275 20.24 23.40 16.39
C ILE A 275 18.70 23.40 16.45
N ALA A 276 18.11 24.58 16.24
CA ALA A 276 16.73 24.71 15.88
C ALA A 276 16.49 23.67 14.79
N ILE A 277 15.68 22.67 15.09
CA ILE A 277 15.20 21.69 14.13
C ILE A 277 14.64 22.53 12.99
N GLN A 278 15.46 22.76 11.97
CA GLN A 278 15.01 23.47 10.77
C GLN A 278 14.03 22.50 10.15
N LEU A 279 12.73 22.67 10.49
CA LEU A 279 11.66 21.86 9.94
C LEU A 279 11.90 21.80 8.43
N ARG A 280 12.17 20.61 7.94
CA ARG A 280 12.38 20.43 6.51
C ARG A 280 11.14 20.97 5.81
N LEU A 281 11.27 21.59 4.66
CA LEU A 281 10.15 22.14 3.90
C LEU A 281 9.06 21.06 3.67
N ASP A 282 9.46 19.81 3.62
CA ASP A 282 8.56 18.65 3.51
C ASP A 282 7.63 18.49 4.73
N ALA A 283 8.13 18.71 5.95
CA ALA A 283 7.28 18.70 7.15
C ALA A 283 6.28 19.87 7.11
N LEU A 284 6.73 21.06 6.73
CA LEU A 284 5.84 22.23 6.57
C LEU A 284 4.77 22.04 5.48
N ARG A 285 5.06 21.26 4.43
CA ARG A 285 4.04 20.87 3.43
C ARG A 285 3.00 19.94 4.03
N ALA A 286 3.39 18.98 4.87
CA ALA A 286 2.45 18.10 5.57
C ALA A 286 1.56 18.88 6.53
N ASP A 287 2.16 19.81 7.31
CA ASP A 287 1.42 20.69 8.20
C ASP A 287 0.45 21.61 7.44
N ALA A 288 0.87 22.13 6.28
CA ALA A 288 0.03 22.98 5.43
C ALA A 288 -1.18 22.22 4.88
N LEU A 289 -1.00 20.96 4.45
CA LEU A 289 -2.12 20.12 4.02
C LEU A 289 -3.13 19.91 5.16
N THR A 290 -2.65 19.58 6.35
CA THR A 290 -3.49 19.41 7.54
C THR A 290 -4.21 20.70 7.91
N GLN A 291 -3.53 21.86 7.81
CA GLN A 291 -4.13 23.17 8.09
C GLN A 291 -5.24 23.49 7.10
N ILE A 292 -5.03 23.30 5.78
CA ILE A 292 -6.06 23.52 4.74
C ILE A 292 -7.31 22.69 5.05
N ALA A 293 -7.13 21.40 5.37
CA ALA A 293 -8.23 20.51 5.70
C ALA A 293 -8.98 20.94 6.99
N SER A 294 -8.23 21.30 8.05
CA SER A 294 -8.79 21.75 9.32
C SER A 294 -9.57 23.06 9.17
N ASP A 295 -9.04 24.00 8.40
CA ASP A 295 -9.70 25.29 8.15
C ASP A 295 -11.00 25.11 7.34
N TYR A 296 -11.00 24.18 6.38
CA TYR A 296 -12.22 23.82 5.65
C TYR A 296 -13.27 23.20 6.58
N LEU A 297 -12.91 22.24 7.43
CA LEU A 297 -13.82 21.60 8.37
C LEU A 297 -14.42 22.61 9.37
N LYS A 298 -13.62 23.56 9.87
CA LYS A 298 -14.11 24.62 10.77
C LYS A 298 -15.13 25.52 10.11
N ARG A 299 -14.94 25.87 8.83
CA ARG A 299 -15.87 26.73 8.05
C ARG A 299 -17.17 26.02 7.69
N THR A 300 -17.16 24.70 7.59
CA THR A 300 -18.29 23.90 7.12
C THR A 300 -18.97 23.08 8.23
N SER A 301 -18.59 23.28 9.49
CA SER A 301 -19.12 22.51 10.63
C SER A 301 -20.65 22.55 10.76
N ASP A 302 -21.30 23.65 10.33
CA ASP A 302 -22.73 23.85 10.41
C ASP A 302 -23.51 23.42 9.16
N GLN A 303 -22.83 22.95 8.13
CA GLN A 303 -23.50 22.50 6.91
C GLN A 303 -23.98 21.04 7.06
N ALA A 304 -25.30 20.85 6.96
CA ALA A 304 -25.88 19.50 6.92
C ALA A 304 -25.43 18.75 5.67
N LEU A 305 -24.81 17.58 5.87
CA LEU A 305 -24.48 16.69 4.77
C LEU A 305 -25.78 16.12 4.16
N ALA A 306 -25.79 15.92 2.85
CA ALA A 306 -26.96 15.42 2.10
C ALA A 306 -27.55 14.11 2.67
N HIS A 307 -26.78 13.33 3.42
CA HIS A 307 -27.21 12.06 4.04
C HIS A 307 -27.48 12.18 5.55
N GLY A 308 -27.42 13.38 6.13
CA GLY A 308 -27.65 13.59 7.57
C GLY A 308 -26.67 12.87 8.52
N ARG A 309 -25.56 12.33 8.00
CA ARG A 309 -24.54 11.64 8.82
C ARG A 309 -23.30 12.52 8.95
N PRO A 310 -22.91 12.90 10.18
CA PRO A 310 -21.68 13.64 10.39
C PRO A 310 -20.45 12.77 10.01
N VAL A 311 -19.43 13.42 9.50
CA VAL A 311 -18.11 12.79 9.35
C VAL A 311 -17.51 12.70 10.76
N THR A 312 -17.30 11.48 11.26
CA THR A 312 -16.83 11.23 12.62
C THR A 312 -15.55 10.43 12.63
N LEU A 313 -14.66 10.77 13.56
CA LEU A 313 -13.50 10.01 13.91
C LEU A 313 -13.87 9.01 15.01
N HIS A 314 -13.59 7.71 14.82
CA HIS A 314 -13.87 6.68 15.83
C HIS A 314 -12.57 6.24 16.49
N LEU A 315 -12.52 6.42 17.81
CA LEU A 315 -11.41 6.00 18.66
C LEU A 315 -11.94 5.05 19.73
N THR A 316 -11.27 3.92 19.92
CA THR A 316 -11.53 2.97 21.02
C THR A 316 -10.33 2.97 21.96
N MET A 317 -10.56 3.08 23.26
CA MET A 317 -9.53 2.93 24.29
C MET A 317 -10.16 2.37 25.57
N ASP A 318 -9.36 1.75 26.41
CA ASP A 318 -9.82 1.32 27.72
C ASP A 318 -9.98 2.47 28.70
N LEU A 319 -10.82 2.27 29.71
CA LEU A 319 -11.11 3.29 30.70
C LEU A 319 -9.88 3.70 31.53
N PRO A 320 -8.99 2.77 31.99
CA PRO A 320 -7.77 3.14 32.68
C PRO A 320 -6.88 4.05 31.84
N THR A 321 -6.67 3.75 30.57
CA THR A 321 -5.88 4.58 29.65
C THR A 321 -6.53 5.96 29.46
N MET A 322 -7.84 6.02 29.33
CA MET A 322 -8.56 7.29 29.21
C MET A 322 -8.37 8.18 30.46
N LEU A 323 -8.38 7.57 31.64
CA LEU A 323 -8.17 8.26 32.91
C LEU A 323 -6.70 8.58 33.23
N GLY A 324 -5.76 8.16 32.38
CA GLY A 324 -4.32 8.35 32.60
C GLY A 324 -3.72 7.42 33.65
N LEU A 325 -4.41 6.34 34.00
CA LEU A 325 -3.96 5.31 34.95
C LEU A 325 -3.13 4.22 34.28
N ASP A 326 -3.26 4.09 32.94
CA ASP A 326 -2.54 3.15 32.10
C ASP A 326 -2.05 3.83 30.82
N GLU A 327 -1.05 3.24 30.15
CA GLU A 327 -0.48 3.70 28.88
C GLU A 327 -0.77 2.73 27.72
N ASN A 328 -1.88 1.98 27.78
CA ASN A 328 -2.29 1.11 26.71
C ASN A 328 -2.62 1.90 25.42
N PRO A 329 -2.32 1.39 24.22
CA PRO A 329 -2.63 2.09 22.99
C PRO A 329 -4.13 2.26 22.79
N GLY A 330 -4.57 3.40 22.24
CA GLY A 330 -5.90 3.56 21.68
C GLY A 330 -5.95 2.99 20.27
N ILE A 331 -7.13 2.52 19.84
CA ILE A 331 -7.37 2.02 18.47
C ILE A 331 -8.16 3.05 17.68
N LEU A 332 -7.52 3.66 16.70
CA LEU A 332 -8.14 4.58 15.77
C LEU A 332 -8.69 3.81 14.58
N LYS A 333 -9.99 3.85 14.37
CA LYS A 333 -10.67 3.08 13.33
C LYS A 333 -10.19 3.47 11.93
N GLY A 334 -9.75 2.48 11.16
CA GLY A 334 -9.20 2.65 9.82
C GLY A 334 -7.70 3.00 9.79
N TYR A 335 -7.09 3.10 10.99
CA TYR A 335 -5.64 3.30 11.12
C TYR A 335 -4.98 2.16 11.90
N GLY A 336 -5.49 1.83 13.10
CA GLY A 336 -4.92 0.86 14.02
C GLY A 336 -4.51 1.48 15.35
N ALA A 337 -3.50 0.91 16.01
CA ALA A 337 -3.03 1.34 17.32
C ALA A 337 -2.31 2.68 17.26
N ILE A 338 -2.66 3.59 18.19
CA ILE A 338 -2.00 4.88 18.39
C ILE A 338 -1.56 5.00 19.86
N PRO A 339 -0.48 5.77 20.14
CA PRO A 339 -0.04 5.97 21.52
C PRO A 339 -1.12 6.55 22.43
N ALA A 340 -1.16 6.12 23.70
CA ALA A 340 -2.13 6.56 24.70
C ALA A 340 -2.24 8.10 24.78
N ARG A 341 -1.12 8.81 24.74
CA ARG A 341 -1.09 10.28 24.75
C ARG A 341 -1.88 10.88 23.58
N VAL A 342 -1.65 10.38 22.34
CA VAL A 342 -2.35 10.86 21.15
C VAL A 342 -3.84 10.53 21.23
N ALA A 343 -4.16 9.32 21.72
CA ALA A 343 -5.55 8.90 21.92
C ALA A 343 -6.28 9.81 22.91
N ARG A 344 -5.66 10.17 24.04
CA ARG A 344 -6.22 11.10 25.02
C ARG A 344 -6.41 12.53 24.44
N GLU A 345 -5.45 13.01 23.66
CA GLU A 345 -5.55 14.32 22.98
C GLU A 345 -6.75 14.34 22.01
N LEU A 346 -6.92 13.31 21.19
CA LEU A 346 -8.06 13.19 20.27
C LEU A 346 -9.40 13.03 21.01
N ALA A 347 -9.37 12.46 22.21
CA ALA A 347 -10.54 12.18 23.02
C ALA A 347 -11.05 13.38 23.82
N ALA A 348 -10.25 14.44 23.97
CA ALA A 348 -10.56 15.58 24.86
C ALA A 348 -11.89 16.28 24.53
N ASP A 349 -12.25 16.36 23.23
CA ASP A 349 -13.48 17.01 22.76
C ASP A 349 -14.49 16.00 22.16
N ALA A 350 -14.37 14.70 22.49
CA ALA A 350 -15.16 13.65 21.86
C ALA A 350 -16.45 13.33 22.63
N SER A 351 -17.48 12.88 21.89
CA SER A 351 -18.67 12.24 22.47
C SER A 351 -18.39 10.77 22.73
N TRP A 352 -18.62 10.31 23.96
CA TRP A 352 -18.29 8.97 24.40
C TRP A 352 -19.47 8.00 24.37
N ARG A 353 -19.23 6.77 23.89
CA ARG A 353 -20.14 5.63 24.08
C ARG A 353 -19.41 4.51 24.82
N LYS A 354 -20.03 4.00 25.87
CA LYS A 354 -19.48 2.89 26.67
C LYS A 354 -19.87 1.59 26.02
N PHE A 355 -18.87 0.76 25.66
CA PHE A 355 -19.06 -0.65 25.34
C PHE A 355 -18.51 -1.46 26.51
N ILE A 356 -19.34 -2.33 27.09
CA ILE A 356 -18.90 -3.27 28.13
C ILE A 356 -18.74 -4.59 27.43
N SER A 357 -17.50 -5.08 27.30
CA SER A 357 -17.19 -6.45 26.92
C SER A 357 -16.90 -7.27 28.17
N ASP A 358 -17.38 -8.50 28.22
CA ASP A 358 -16.92 -9.47 29.20
C ASP A 358 -15.44 -9.77 28.93
N PRO A 359 -14.54 -9.56 29.89
CA PRO A 359 -13.11 -9.79 29.67
C PRO A 359 -12.73 -11.26 29.44
N VAL A 360 -13.66 -12.20 29.69
CA VAL A 360 -13.45 -13.64 29.58
C VAL A 360 -14.13 -14.22 28.33
N SER A 361 -15.34 -13.79 27.96
CA SER A 361 -16.12 -14.35 26.86
C SER A 361 -16.30 -13.40 25.68
N GLY A 362 -16.18 -12.08 25.86
CA GLY A 362 -16.47 -11.09 24.81
C GLY A 362 -17.94 -11.03 24.38
N GLU A 363 -18.85 -11.67 25.10
CA GLU A 363 -20.24 -11.82 24.70
C GLU A 363 -20.99 -10.50 24.64
N LEU A 364 -21.55 -10.23 23.46
CA LEU A 364 -22.63 -9.28 23.26
C LEU A 364 -23.81 -10.02 22.61
N LEU A 365 -25.00 -9.85 23.17
CA LEU A 365 -26.31 -10.37 22.85
C LEU A 365 -26.48 -11.12 21.52
N ASP A 366 -26.72 -12.41 21.62
CA ASP A 366 -27.29 -13.23 20.57
C ASP A 366 -28.77 -12.85 20.39
N VAL A 367 -29.19 -12.56 19.15
CA VAL A 367 -30.57 -12.25 18.80
C VAL A 367 -31.32 -13.47 18.27
N GLY A 368 -30.64 -14.62 18.13
CA GLY A 368 -31.17 -15.86 17.62
C GLY A 368 -31.79 -15.73 16.21
N ARG A 369 -33.00 -16.26 16.01
CA ARG A 369 -33.77 -16.16 14.77
C ARG A 369 -34.97 -15.20 14.86
N SER A 370 -35.00 -14.31 15.84
CA SER A 370 -36.09 -13.33 16.01
C SER A 370 -36.03 -12.19 14.97
N SER A 371 -34.87 -11.94 14.37
CA SER A 371 -34.70 -10.93 13.33
C SER A 371 -33.58 -11.28 12.35
N TYR A 372 -33.85 -11.12 11.06
CA TYR A 372 -32.82 -11.18 10.00
C TYR A 372 -31.86 -9.99 10.09
N HIS A 373 -32.39 -8.82 10.41
CA HIS A 373 -31.58 -7.62 10.54
C HIS A 373 -30.97 -7.53 11.93
N PRO A 374 -29.63 -7.45 12.03
CA PRO A 374 -28.96 -7.28 13.31
C PRO A 374 -29.37 -5.94 13.96
N PRO A 375 -29.66 -5.94 15.27
CA PRO A 375 -29.91 -4.72 16.02
C PRO A 375 -28.66 -3.83 16.05
N GLN A 376 -28.82 -2.54 16.33
CA GLN A 376 -27.74 -1.57 16.26
C GLN A 376 -26.54 -1.93 17.16
N ALA A 377 -26.81 -2.48 18.36
CA ALA A 377 -25.76 -2.91 19.26
C ALA A 377 -24.88 -4.02 18.65
N LEU A 378 -25.50 -5.03 17.98
CA LEU A 378 -24.76 -6.09 17.27
C LEU A 378 -23.99 -5.54 16.05
N LYS A 379 -24.56 -4.59 15.32
CA LYS A 379 -23.86 -3.90 14.22
C LYS A 379 -22.61 -3.18 14.71
N ASP A 380 -22.75 -2.43 15.80
CA ASP A 380 -21.65 -1.67 16.40
C ASP A 380 -20.56 -2.63 16.92
N PHE A 381 -20.96 -3.74 17.55
CA PHE A 381 -20.04 -4.80 17.98
C PHE A 381 -19.27 -5.41 16.80
N LEU A 382 -19.97 -5.90 15.77
CA LEU A 382 -19.35 -6.53 14.61
C LEU A 382 -18.39 -5.58 13.88
N THR A 383 -18.79 -4.32 13.74
CA THR A 383 -17.94 -3.30 13.13
C THR A 383 -16.67 -3.00 13.95
N THR A 384 -16.77 -3.11 15.28
CA THR A 384 -15.64 -2.90 16.19
C THR A 384 -14.74 -4.13 16.24
N ARG A 385 -15.32 -5.33 16.31
CA ARG A 385 -14.57 -6.60 16.31
C ARG A 385 -13.78 -6.81 15.02
N ASP A 386 -14.43 -6.65 13.86
CA ASP A 386 -13.84 -7.06 12.59
C ASP A 386 -12.93 -5.97 11.99
N GLN A 387 -13.19 -4.68 12.26
CA GLN A 387 -12.45 -3.51 11.76
C GLN A 387 -12.28 -3.46 10.23
N VAL A 388 -12.02 -4.58 9.59
CA VAL A 388 -11.94 -4.79 8.13
C VAL A 388 -12.73 -6.05 7.71
N CYS A 389 -12.89 -6.23 6.41
CA CYS A 389 -13.48 -7.44 5.83
C CYS A 389 -12.79 -8.71 6.31
N ARG A 390 -13.57 -9.76 6.65
CA ARG A 390 -13.07 -11.04 7.18
C ARG A 390 -12.55 -12.01 6.11
N PHE A 391 -12.49 -11.63 4.86
CA PHE A 391 -11.82 -12.43 3.85
C PHE A 391 -10.31 -12.41 4.07
N PRO A 392 -9.57 -13.51 3.83
CA PRO A 392 -8.12 -13.58 4.03
C PRO A 392 -7.40 -12.37 3.43
N ARG A 393 -6.62 -11.66 4.25
CA ARG A 393 -5.80 -10.49 3.88
C ARG A 393 -6.53 -9.30 3.25
N CYS A 394 -7.87 -9.28 3.27
CA CYS A 394 -8.61 -8.11 2.84
C CYS A 394 -8.49 -6.99 3.88
N ARG A 395 -8.18 -5.79 3.42
CA ARG A 395 -8.05 -4.58 4.26
C ARG A 395 -9.18 -3.58 4.05
N GLN A 396 -10.24 -3.96 3.36
CA GLN A 396 -11.40 -3.08 3.16
C GLN A 396 -12.05 -2.78 4.51
N PRO A 397 -12.18 -1.50 4.90
CA PRO A 397 -12.71 -1.13 6.21
C PRO A 397 -14.13 -1.65 6.46
N ALA A 398 -14.40 -2.10 7.69
CA ALA A 398 -15.71 -2.58 8.10
C ALA A 398 -16.84 -1.54 7.90
N ARG A 399 -16.53 -0.24 8.06
CA ARG A 399 -17.52 0.85 7.90
C ARG A 399 -18.16 0.94 6.51
N VAL A 400 -17.48 0.41 5.48
CA VAL A 400 -17.97 0.38 4.09
C VAL A 400 -18.22 -1.06 3.63
N SER A 401 -18.29 -2.00 4.58
CA SER A 401 -18.56 -3.41 4.36
C SER A 401 -19.98 -3.77 4.78
N ASP A 402 -20.53 -4.81 4.17
CA ASP A 402 -21.83 -5.38 4.54
C ASP A 402 -21.67 -6.26 5.79
N ILE A 403 -22.71 -6.37 6.59
CA ILE A 403 -22.81 -7.38 7.65
C ILE A 403 -23.48 -8.61 7.04
N ASP A 404 -22.80 -9.73 7.07
CA ASP A 404 -23.27 -10.96 6.45
C ASP A 404 -23.26 -12.16 7.42
N HIS A 405 -24.18 -13.11 7.20
CA HIS A 405 -24.23 -14.36 7.92
C HIS A 405 -23.26 -15.37 7.32
N ALA A 406 -22.37 -15.98 8.09
CA ALA A 406 -21.47 -17.04 7.60
C ALA A 406 -22.29 -18.24 7.11
N LEU A 407 -23.13 -18.80 7.96
CA LEU A 407 -24.21 -19.71 7.56
C LEU A 407 -25.43 -18.87 7.18
N ALA A 408 -25.91 -19.00 5.94
CA ALA A 408 -27.00 -18.20 5.43
C ALA A 408 -28.28 -18.33 6.29
N TRP A 409 -29.02 -17.23 6.43
CA TRP A 409 -30.28 -17.21 7.16
C TRP A 409 -31.29 -18.26 6.65
N GLU A 410 -31.31 -18.48 5.34
CA GLU A 410 -32.16 -19.49 4.67
C GLU A 410 -31.76 -20.93 5.01
N SER A 411 -30.50 -21.11 5.45
CA SER A 411 -29.93 -22.39 5.89
C SER A 411 -29.84 -22.50 7.42
N ASP A 412 -30.78 -21.91 8.15
CA ASP A 412 -30.86 -21.91 9.61
C ASP A 412 -29.74 -21.11 10.33
N GLY A 413 -29.06 -20.18 9.65
CA GLY A 413 -28.07 -19.29 10.27
C GLY A 413 -28.71 -18.29 11.23
N HIS A 414 -28.19 -18.19 12.46
CA HIS A 414 -28.65 -17.25 13.48
C HIS A 414 -28.07 -15.84 13.27
N THR A 415 -28.84 -14.81 13.61
CA THR A 415 -28.35 -13.43 13.71
C THR A 415 -27.63 -13.26 15.06
N SER A 416 -26.37 -13.68 15.08
CA SER A 416 -25.53 -13.69 16.29
C SER A 416 -24.09 -13.27 15.99
N GLN A 417 -23.37 -12.88 17.02
CA GLN A 417 -21.94 -12.53 16.91
C GLN A 417 -21.10 -13.67 16.32
N ALA A 418 -21.45 -14.92 16.64
CA ALA A 418 -20.70 -16.11 16.18
C ALA A 418 -20.93 -16.39 14.69
N ASN A 419 -22.13 -16.06 14.16
CA ASN A 419 -22.49 -16.34 12.77
C ASN A 419 -22.45 -15.14 11.84
N MET A 420 -22.19 -13.93 12.35
CA MET A 420 -22.14 -12.73 11.53
C MET A 420 -20.74 -12.12 11.47
N GLY A 421 -20.43 -11.46 10.36
CA GLY A 421 -19.16 -10.78 10.17
C GLY A 421 -19.20 -9.73 9.08
N MET A 422 -18.15 -8.89 9.03
CA MET A 422 -18.02 -7.82 8.06
C MET A 422 -17.40 -8.35 6.78
N LEU A 423 -18.12 -8.27 5.68
CA LEU A 423 -17.62 -8.60 4.34
C LEU A 423 -17.75 -7.39 3.43
N CYS A 424 -16.68 -7.00 2.75
CA CYS A 424 -16.81 -5.99 1.72
C CYS A 424 -17.70 -6.50 0.59
N ARG A 425 -18.33 -5.61 -0.15
CA ARG A 425 -19.29 -5.94 -1.20
C ARG A 425 -18.81 -7.05 -2.13
N ARG A 426 -17.54 -7.00 -2.50
CA ARG A 426 -16.91 -8.00 -3.34
C ARG A 426 -16.89 -9.39 -2.69
N HIS A 427 -16.36 -9.52 -1.48
CA HIS A 427 -16.23 -10.83 -0.82
C HIS A 427 -17.57 -11.38 -0.33
N HIS A 428 -18.54 -10.51 -0.07
CA HIS A 428 -19.93 -10.90 0.12
C HIS A 428 -20.49 -11.57 -1.14
N GLN A 429 -20.30 -10.95 -2.32
CA GLN A 429 -20.72 -11.54 -3.60
C GLN A 429 -19.97 -12.84 -3.93
N MET A 430 -18.67 -12.92 -3.65
CA MET A 430 -17.89 -14.15 -3.87
C MET A 430 -18.40 -15.31 -3.01
N LYS A 431 -18.77 -15.06 -1.76
CA LYS A 431 -19.39 -16.05 -0.91
C LYS A 431 -20.76 -16.48 -1.45
N THR A 432 -21.58 -15.50 -1.87
CA THR A 432 -22.98 -15.79 -2.28
C THR A 432 -23.05 -16.45 -3.66
N HIS A 433 -22.17 -16.07 -4.59
CA HIS A 433 -22.29 -16.48 -6.00
C HIS A 433 -20.99 -17.06 -6.59
N GLY A 434 -19.84 -16.86 -5.92
CA GLY A 434 -18.52 -17.23 -6.45
C GLY A 434 -18.00 -18.58 -5.99
N GLY A 435 -18.83 -19.39 -5.34
CA GLY A 435 -18.45 -20.72 -4.88
C GLY A 435 -17.46 -20.75 -3.72
N TRP A 436 -17.22 -19.60 -3.06
CA TRP A 436 -16.45 -19.54 -1.81
C TRP A 436 -17.37 -19.82 -0.64
N GLU A 437 -16.91 -20.65 0.28
CA GLU A 437 -17.62 -20.99 1.51
C GLU A 437 -16.96 -20.35 2.72
N LEU A 438 -17.76 -19.92 3.70
CA LEU A 438 -17.32 -19.34 4.95
C LEU A 438 -17.85 -20.12 6.13
N GLN A 439 -16.97 -20.61 6.97
CA GLN A 439 -17.28 -21.17 8.28
C GLN A 439 -16.77 -20.23 9.37
N SER A 440 -17.66 -19.77 10.26
CA SER A 440 -17.31 -18.97 11.44
C SER A 440 -17.23 -19.86 12.68
N PHE A 441 -16.36 -19.47 13.63
CA PHE A 441 -16.20 -20.13 14.92
C PHE A 441 -16.58 -19.19 16.07
N PRO A 442 -17.00 -19.73 17.24
CA PRO A 442 -17.44 -18.93 18.39
C PRO A 442 -16.38 -17.95 18.92
N ASP A 443 -15.09 -18.28 18.77
CA ASP A 443 -13.95 -17.44 19.18
C ASP A 443 -13.74 -16.23 18.26
N GLY A 444 -14.54 -16.07 17.21
CA GLY A 444 -14.43 -15.00 16.22
C GLY A 444 -13.45 -15.32 15.08
N SER A 445 -12.79 -16.48 15.07
CA SER A 445 -12.03 -16.95 13.93
C SER A 445 -12.94 -17.43 12.79
N CYS A 446 -12.41 -17.62 11.60
CA CYS A 446 -13.17 -18.19 10.49
C CYS A 446 -12.25 -18.93 9.51
N GLU A 447 -12.84 -19.85 8.75
CA GLU A 447 -12.20 -20.58 7.67
C GLU A 447 -12.94 -20.33 6.35
N TRP A 448 -12.20 -19.98 5.34
CA TRP A 448 -12.69 -19.83 3.97
C TRP A 448 -12.25 -21.03 3.12
N SER A 449 -13.17 -21.59 2.36
CA SER A 449 -12.87 -22.63 1.37
C SER A 449 -13.03 -22.05 -0.03
N SER A 450 -11.99 -22.15 -0.85
CA SER A 450 -12.03 -21.70 -2.25
C SER A 450 -12.79 -22.71 -3.14
N PRO A 451 -13.22 -22.32 -4.35
CA PRO A 451 -13.78 -23.23 -5.33
C PRO A 451 -12.87 -24.40 -5.71
N SER A 452 -11.55 -24.23 -5.60
CA SER A 452 -10.56 -25.31 -5.81
C SER A 452 -10.37 -26.21 -4.60
N GLY A 453 -11.12 -26.00 -3.51
CA GLY A 453 -11.08 -26.78 -2.27
C GLY A 453 -9.95 -26.40 -1.31
N LYS A 454 -9.20 -25.33 -1.57
CA LYS A 454 -8.17 -24.84 -0.63
C LYS A 454 -8.81 -24.11 0.54
N LYS A 455 -8.28 -24.37 1.75
CA LYS A 455 -8.76 -23.80 3.00
C LYS A 455 -7.83 -22.69 3.48
N HIS A 456 -8.41 -21.59 3.92
CA HIS A 456 -7.70 -20.40 4.40
C HIS A 456 -8.26 -19.99 5.76
N PHE A 457 -7.47 -20.20 6.80
CA PHE A 457 -7.85 -19.84 8.16
C PHE A 457 -7.56 -18.35 8.42
N VAL A 458 -8.53 -17.67 9.01
CA VAL A 458 -8.41 -16.29 9.48
C VAL A 458 -8.60 -16.33 11.01
N PRO A 459 -7.55 -16.03 11.78
CA PRO A 459 -7.62 -16.04 13.24
C PRO A 459 -8.60 -14.97 13.74
N ALA A 460 -9.14 -15.20 14.95
CA ALA A 460 -9.86 -14.17 15.68
C ALA A 460 -8.93 -12.96 15.91
N ARG A 461 -9.45 -11.77 15.69
CA ARG A 461 -8.69 -10.54 15.95
C ARG A 461 -8.81 -10.14 17.39
N ARG A 462 -7.72 -9.83 18.00
CA ARG A 462 -7.69 -9.21 19.31
C ARG A 462 -7.91 -7.70 19.15
N MET A 463 -8.59 -7.10 20.13
CA MET A 463 -8.89 -5.65 20.12
C MET A 463 -7.62 -4.78 20.23
N ASP A 464 -6.52 -5.37 20.71
CA ASP A 464 -5.20 -4.74 20.88
C ASP A 464 -4.25 -4.96 19.67
N GLU A 465 -4.69 -5.67 18.63
CA GLU A 465 -3.89 -5.86 17.41
C GLU A 465 -4.18 -4.77 16.38
N ALA A 466 -3.12 -4.11 15.90
CA ALA A 466 -3.20 -3.18 14.80
C ALA A 466 -3.60 -3.90 13.49
N VAL A 467 -4.42 -3.26 12.68
CA VAL A 467 -4.91 -3.79 11.39
C VAL A 467 -3.90 -3.57 10.28
#